data_f407632848c3f5fd4c4ae3327806ab3f
#
_entry.id   f407632848c3f5fd4c4ae3327806ab3f
#
_cell.length_a   1.000
_cell.length_b   1.000
_cell.length_c   1.000
_cell.angle_alpha   90.00
_cell.angle_beta   90.00
_cell.angle_gamma   90.00
#
_symmetry.space_group_name_H-M   'P 1'
#
loop_
_entity.id
_entity.type
_entity.pdbx_description
1 polymer ?
#
loop_
_entity_poly.entity_id
_entity_poly.type
_entity_poly.pdbx_seq_one_letter_code
_entity_poly.pdbx_strand_id
1 'polypeptide(L)'
;MNCRICGADVIETIVNLGNIPLVNNLAASSLEAVKSFPLDVVFCTSCHVAQLRDSVPPEEMFSEYLFYSSVMAPVVARASELAAKVVERLSPRFAIEIASNDGYLLSAYKQHGVDVLGIDPARGPANAAALMGIPTVQDFFSLALAKELPTADVIHVNNVLAHVPDPNDFVAGLAHTLQPNGVCFVEVPYLGDLLTGVHFDTIYHEHLFYHSIKSLATLFGRHGLAVTDVERLPDVLGGSLRITVEHSGTPTKEVDGELNFSEMQQRTDYYAWKLRSMLLRLKAEGKSVWGFGAAAKTTVMLNYAAVPAGVLVAVADDTIAK
;
A
#
# COMPACT_ATOMS: atom_id res chain seq x y z
N MET A 1 11.91 -19.97 5.41
CA MET A 1 11.25 -18.66 5.66
C MET A 1 9.87 -18.92 6.22
N ASN A 2 9.48 -18.23 7.30
CA ASN A 2 8.15 -18.36 7.87
C ASN A 2 7.27 -17.17 7.44
N CYS A 3 5.96 -17.39 7.41
CA CYS A 3 4.99 -16.34 7.16
C CYS A 3 5.07 -15.27 8.26
N ARG A 4 5.23 -13.99 7.87
CA ARG A 4 5.35 -12.87 8.81
C ARG A 4 4.03 -12.56 9.55
N ILE A 5 2.88 -13.05 9.05
CA ILE A 5 1.59 -12.88 9.73
C ILE A 5 1.34 -14.01 10.73
N CYS A 6 1.29 -15.27 10.27
CA CYS A 6 0.83 -16.38 11.10
C CYS A 6 1.96 -17.28 11.64
N GLY A 7 3.19 -17.11 11.18
CA GLY A 7 4.35 -17.91 11.59
C GLY A 7 4.47 -19.28 10.91
N ALA A 8 3.52 -19.68 10.07
CA ALA A 8 3.54 -20.96 9.36
C ALA A 8 4.72 -21.03 8.35
N ASP A 9 5.23 -22.22 8.09
CA ASP A 9 6.31 -22.50 7.14
C ASP A 9 5.80 -22.97 5.75
N VAL A 10 4.48 -23.00 5.56
CA VAL A 10 3.79 -23.48 4.34
C VAL A 10 3.72 -22.34 3.32
N ILE A 11 4.78 -22.20 2.52
CA ILE A 11 4.98 -21.07 1.60
C ILE A 11 5.26 -21.56 0.19
N GLU A 12 4.50 -21.05 -0.80
CA GLU A 12 4.65 -21.34 -2.21
C GLU A 12 5.03 -20.08 -3.00
N THR A 13 5.87 -20.19 -4.02
CA THR A 13 6.20 -19.05 -4.89
C THR A 13 5.06 -18.78 -5.86
N ILE A 14 4.59 -17.54 -5.91
CA ILE A 14 3.56 -17.07 -6.85
C ILE A 14 4.22 -16.57 -8.14
N VAL A 15 5.18 -15.65 -7.99
CA VAL A 15 5.88 -14.99 -9.11
C VAL A 15 7.26 -14.55 -8.69
N ASN A 16 8.20 -14.69 -9.60
CA ASN A 16 9.57 -14.18 -9.48
C ASN A 16 9.81 -13.16 -10.58
N LEU A 17 10.04 -11.90 -10.19
CA LEU A 17 10.33 -10.81 -11.12
C LEU A 17 11.84 -10.56 -11.30
N GLY A 18 12.69 -11.40 -10.72
CA GLY A 18 14.15 -11.24 -10.76
C GLY A 18 14.63 -10.06 -9.92
N ASN A 19 15.71 -9.43 -10.35
CA ASN A 19 16.27 -8.26 -9.69
C ASN A 19 15.69 -6.99 -10.33
N ILE A 20 14.97 -6.20 -9.54
CA ILE A 20 14.33 -4.95 -9.97
C ILE A 20 14.92 -3.78 -9.16
N PRO A 21 15.16 -2.60 -9.77
CA PRO A 21 15.53 -1.39 -9.04
C PRO A 21 14.44 -0.96 -8.06
N LEU A 22 14.82 -0.25 -6.99
CA LEU A 22 13.84 0.39 -6.13
C LEU A 22 13.05 1.42 -6.94
N VAL A 23 11.73 1.38 -6.77
CA VAL A 23 10.83 2.38 -7.37
C VAL A 23 11.02 3.72 -6.66
N ASN A 24 10.68 4.82 -7.34
CA ASN A 24 10.84 6.18 -6.82
C ASN A 24 12.31 6.62 -6.55
N ASN A 25 13.29 5.75 -6.72
CA ASN A 25 14.72 6.08 -6.66
C ASN A 25 15.26 6.29 -8.08
N LEU A 26 14.94 7.45 -8.65
CA LEU A 26 15.35 7.78 -10.02
C LEU A 26 16.81 8.21 -10.05
N ALA A 27 17.59 7.59 -10.95
CA ALA A 27 18.99 7.97 -11.17
C ALA A 27 19.10 9.42 -11.67
N ALA A 28 20.04 10.18 -11.13
CA ALA A 28 20.29 11.56 -11.57
C ALA A 28 20.87 11.62 -12.99
N SER A 29 21.45 10.53 -13.48
CA SER A 29 21.98 10.43 -14.84
C SER A 29 21.96 8.99 -15.35
N SER A 30 22.02 8.82 -16.68
CA SER A 30 22.11 7.50 -17.32
C SER A 30 23.44 6.74 -17.06
N LEU A 31 24.41 7.40 -16.44
CA LEU A 31 25.71 6.82 -16.09
C LEU A 31 25.76 6.30 -14.65
N GLU A 32 24.73 6.60 -13.86
CA GLU A 32 24.63 6.15 -12.48
C GLU A 32 24.24 4.68 -12.43
N ALA A 33 24.96 3.88 -11.65
CA ALA A 33 24.63 2.49 -11.41
C ALA A 33 23.48 2.40 -10.41
N VAL A 34 22.33 1.89 -10.87
CA VAL A 34 21.14 1.69 -10.03
C VAL A 34 21.20 0.34 -9.36
N LYS A 35 21.13 0.35 -8.02
CA LYS A 35 21.08 -0.87 -7.20
C LYS A 35 19.74 -1.58 -7.42
N SER A 36 19.79 -2.89 -7.65
CA SER A 36 18.60 -3.74 -7.84
C SER A 36 18.57 -4.83 -6.78
N PHE A 37 17.37 -5.26 -6.40
CA PHE A 37 17.13 -6.25 -5.37
C PHE A 37 16.20 -7.33 -5.89
N PRO A 38 16.28 -8.58 -5.33
CA PRO A 38 15.34 -9.64 -5.66
C PRO A 38 13.90 -9.23 -5.38
N LEU A 39 12.99 -9.62 -6.26
CA LEU A 39 11.57 -9.31 -6.14
C LEU A 39 10.73 -10.57 -6.37
N ASP A 40 10.65 -11.40 -5.33
CA ASP A 40 9.94 -12.67 -5.29
C ASP A 40 8.71 -12.54 -4.39
N VAL A 41 7.56 -12.98 -4.89
CA VAL A 41 6.32 -13.07 -4.10
C VAL A 41 6.04 -14.52 -3.75
N VAL A 42 5.79 -14.75 -2.47
CA VAL A 42 5.42 -16.05 -1.92
C VAL A 42 4.06 -16.00 -1.24
N PHE A 43 3.33 -17.10 -1.30
CA PHE A 43 1.99 -17.26 -0.73
C PHE A 43 2.01 -18.19 0.48
N CYS A 44 1.39 -17.78 1.56
CA CYS A 44 1.17 -18.63 2.72
C CYS A 44 -0.14 -19.40 2.59
N THR A 45 -0.08 -20.70 2.41
CA THR A 45 -1.28 -21.55 2.26
C THR A 45 -2.11 -21.68 3.55
N SER A 46 -1.54 -21.29 4.71
CA SER A 46 -2.24 -21.28 5.99
C SER A 46 -3.18 -20.06 6.14
N CYS A 47 -2.63 -18.84 6.05
CA CYS A 47 -3.41 -17.61 6.25
C CYS A 47 -3.78 -16.87 4.96
N HIS A 48 -3.32 -17.34 3.79
CA HIS A 48 -3.61 -16.78 2.46
C HIS A 48 -3.06 -15.35 2.22
N VAL A 49 -2.01 -14.96 2.92
CA VAL A 49 -1.26 -13.74 2.55
C VAL A 49 -0.26 -14.05 1.45
N ALA A 50 -0.13 -13.17 0.48
CA ALA A 50 1.05 -13.12 -0.37
C ALA A 50 1.99 -12.05 0.19
N GLN A 51 3.29 -12.34 0.20
CA GLN A 51 4.32 -11.47 0.78
C GLN A 51 5.60 -11.53 -0.02
N LEU A 52 6.41 -10.47 0.01
CA LEU A 52 7.75 -10.52 -0.54
C LEU A 52 8.61 -11.52 0.23
N ARG A 53 9.42 -12.30 -0.48
CA ARG A 53 10.38 -13.23 0.14
C ARG A 53 11.42 -12.46 0.95
N ASP A 54 12.02 -11.46 0.32
CA ASP A 54 13.04 -10.60 0.90
C ASP A 54 12.49 -9.19 1.09
N SER A 55 12.99 -8.45 2.07
CA SER A 55 12.63 -7.07 2.31
C SER A 55 13.87 -6.18 2.29
N VAL A 56 13.73 -5.01 1.71
CA VAL A 56 14.72 -3.95 1.78
C VAL A 56 14.48 -3.14 3.06
N PRO A 57 15.52 -2.70 3.78
CA PRO A 57 15.35 -1.87 4.97
C PRO A 57 14.52 -0.61 4.66
N PRO A 58 13.53 -0.24 5.50
CA PRO A 58 12.69 0.93 5.28
C PRO A 58 13.47 2.23 5.11
N GLU A 59 14.61 2.36 5.77
CA GLU A 59 15.47 3.53 5.70
C GLU A 59 16.07 3.74 4.30
N GLU A 60 16.24 2.66 3.50
CA GLU A 60 16.68 2.75 2.10
C GLU A 60 15.55 3.20 1.16
N MET A 61 14.28 3.10 1.58
CA MET A 61 13.11 3.37 0.74
C MET A 61 12.38 4.68 1.09
N PHE A 62 12.32 5.04 2.37
CA PHE A 62 11.43 6.09 2.87
C PHE A 62 12.14 7.30 3.49
N SER A 63 13.48 7.42 3.36
CA SER A 63 14.22 8.57 3.90
C SER A 63 13.82 9.91 3.25
N GLU A 64 13.45 9.89 1.96
CA GLU A 64 12.94 11.03 1.21
C GLU A 64 11.65 10.65 0.49
N TYR A 65 10.51 10.71 1.19
CA TYR A 65 9.22 10.40 0.60
C TYR A 65 8.61 11.64 -0.07
N LEU A 66 8.46 11.59 -1.40
CA LEU A 66 8.07 12.73 -2.23
C LEU A 66 6.59 12.74 -2.61
N PHE A 67 5.80 11.80 -2.11
CA PHE A 67 4.38 11.71 -2.45
C PHE A 67 3.52 12.50 -1.46
N TYR A 68 2.68 13.39 -1.97
CA TYR A 68 1.69 14.16 -1.21
C TYR A 68 0.28 13.79 -1.69
N SER A 69 -0.56 13.30 -0.79
CA SER A 69 -1.91 12.80 -1.12
C SER A 69 -2.85 13.91 -1.57
N SER A 70 -2.69 15.12 -1.01
CA SER A 70 -3.56 16.28 -1.31
C SER A 70 -3.43 16.79 -2.75
N VAL A 71 -2.36 16.46 -3.46
CA VAL A 71 -2.21 16.88 -4.88
C VAL A 71 -3.18 16.12 -5.81
N MET A 72 -3.75 15.02 -5.35
CA MET A 72 -4.68 14.21 -6.11
C MET A 72 -6.14 14.54 -5.76
N ALA A 73 -6.77 15.43 -6.52
CA ALA A 73 -8.17 15.85 -6.26
C ALA A 73 -9.16 14.69 -6.06
N PRO A 74 -9.11 13.57 -6.82
CA PRO A 74 -9.99 12.42 -6.56
C PRO A 74 -9.76 11.76 -5.19
N VAL A 75 -8.51 11.73 -4.70
CA VAL A 75 -8.17 11.17 -3.37
C VAL A 75 -8.77 12.05 -2.28
N VAL A 76 -8.63 13.37 -2.39
CA VAL A 76 -9.19 14.34 -1.44
C VAL A 76 -10.72 14.27 -1.42
N ALA A 77 -11.37 14.21 -2.59
CA ALA A 77 -12.83 14.09 -2.68
C ALA A 77 -13.34 12.83 -1.97
N ARG A 78 -12.72 11.67 -2.25
CA ARG A 78 -13.06 10.40 -1.61
C ARG A 78 -12.83 10.41 -0.10
N ALA A 79 -11.75 11.04 0.35
CA ALA A 79 -11.46 11.21 1.78
C ALA A 79 -12.53 12.06 2.48
N SER A 80 -12.97 13.15 1.84
CA SER A 80 -14.03 14.01 2.37
C SER A 80 -15.37 13.27 2.47
N GLU A 81 -15.74 12.50 1.46
CA GLU A 81 -16.94 11.66 1.49
C GLU A 81 -16.88 10.59 2.59
N LEU A 82 -15.71 9.96 2.75
CA LEU A 82 -15.49 8.96 3.79
C LEU A 82 -15.64 9.57 5.18
N ALA A 83 -14.97 10.70 5.43
CA ALA A 83 -15.04 11.40 6.72
C ALA A 83 -16.49 11.80 7.04
N ALA A 84 -17.22 12.37 6.08
CA ALA A 84 -18.63 12.74 6.27
C ALA A 84 -19.50 11.54 6.67
N LYS A 85 -19.40 10.41 5.95
CA LYS A 85 -20.13 9.17 6.24
C LYS A 85 -19.78 8.61 7.63
N VAL A 86 -18.52 8.63 8.01
CA VAL A 86 -18.08 8.14 9.32
C VAL A 86 -18.57 9.05 10.44
N VAL A 87 -18.50 10.36 10.27
CA VAL A 87 -19.01 11.33 11.26
C VAL A 87 -20.51 11.20 11.43
N GLU A 88 -21.28 11.10 10.35
CA GLU A 88 -22.73 10.89 10.38
C GLU A 88 -23.10 9.59 11.13
N ARG A 89 -22.39 8.50 10.88
CA ARG A 89 -22.69 7.19 11.44
C ARG A 89 -22.23 7.02 12.89
N LEU A 90 -21.03 7.50 13.22
CA LEU A 90 -20.37 7.20 14.50
C LEU A 90 -20.27 8.39 15.46
N SER A 91 -20.41 9.63 14.97
CA SER A 91 -20.24 10.86 15.76
C SER A 91 -18.96 10.83 16.62
N PRO A 92 -17.78 10.55 16.04
CA PRO A 92 -16.54 10.42 16.79
C PRO A 92 -16.11 11.77 17.36
N ARG A 93 -15.47 11.77 18.52
CA ARG A 93 -14.86 12.95 19.12
C ARG A 93 -13.40 13.10 18.75
N PHE A 94 -12.73 11.95 18.53
CA PHE A 94 -11.30 11.93 18.22
C PHE A 94 -10.96 10.87 17.16
N ALA A 95 -10.25 11.29 16.12
CA ALA A 95 -9.81 10.44 15.02
C ALA A 95 -8.28 10.45 14.86
N ILE A 96 -7.69 9.28 14.65
CA ILE A 96 -6.26 9.12 14.33
C ILE A 96 -6.13 8.56 12.92
N GLU A 97 -5.16 9.05 12.15
CA GLU A 97 -4.73 8.43 10.89
C GLU A 97 -3.27 8.03 10.98
N ILE A 98 -2.98 6.75 10.69
CA ILE A 98 -1.64 6.20 10.60
C ILE A 98 -1.15 6.33 9.16
N ALA A 99 0.08 6.83 8.98
CA ALA A 99 0.63 7.31 7.71
C ALA A 99 -0.27 8.39 7.10
N SER A 100 -0.53 9.43 7.90
CA SER A 100 -1.50 10.50 7.60
C SER A 100 -1.06 11.40 6.44
N ASN A 101 0.16 11.23 5.94
CA ASN A 101 0.74 12.02 4.89
C ASN A 101 0.62 13.53 5.20
N ASP A 102 0.12 14.33 4.28
CA ASP A 102 -0.09 15.76 4.45
C ASP A 102 -1.42 16.15 5.14
N GLY A 103 -2.10 15.19 5.79
CA GLY A 103 -3.29 15.42 6.61
C GLY A 103 -4.58 15.62 5.81
N TYR A 104 -4.62 15.19 4.55
CA TYR A 104 -5.76 15.38 3.63
C TYR A 104 -7.09 14.82 4.19
N LEU A 105 -7.08 13.61 4.79
CA LEU A 105 -8.25 12.99 5.40
C LEU A 105 -8.58 13.64 6.75
N LEU A 106 -7.58 13.88 7.57
CA LEU A 106 -7.79 14.51 8.89
C LEU A 106 -8.31 15.93 8.78
N SER A 107 -7.97 16.66 7.71
CA SER A 107 -8.55 17.96 7.41
C SER A 107 -10.07 17.90 7.22
N ALA A 108 -10.56 16.82 6.59
CA ALA A 108 -12.00 16.62 6.43
C ALA A 108 -12.69 16.34 7.77
N TYR A 109 -12.11 15.51 8.65
CA TYR A 109 -12.62 15.31 10.01
C TYR A 109 -12.66 16.60 10.82
N LYS A 110 -11.60 17.40 10.75
CA LYS A 110 -11.53 18.70 11.45
C LYS A 110 -12.61 19.67 11.00
N GLN A 111 -12.99 19.68 9.72
CA GLN A 111 -14.10 20.49 9.20
C GLN A 111 -15.46 20.08 9.82
N HIS A 112 -15.58 18.84 10.27
CA HIS A 112 -16.76 18.34 11.01
C HIS A 112 -16.65 18.53 12.54
N GLY A 113 -15.63 19.23 13.04
CA GLY A 113 -15.46 19.49 14.48
C GLY A 113 -14.91 18.31 15.28
N VAL A 114 -14.30 17.32 14.62
CA VAL A 114 -13.65 16.18 15.25
C VAL A 114 -12.20 16.55 15.57
N ASP A 115 -11.74 16.25 16.77
CA ASP A 115 -10.31 16.35 17.12
C ASP A 115 -9.51 15.28 16.35
N VAL A 116 -8.30 15.64 15.92
CA VAL A 116 -7.51 14.78 15.04
C VAL A 116 -6.05 14.69 15.45
N LEU A 117 -5.42 13.55 15.12
CA LEU A 117 -3.98 13.33 15.24
C LEU A 117 -3.48 12.51 14.05
N GLY A 118 -2.47 13.01 13.36
CA GLY A 118 -1.73 12.27 12.35
C GLY A 118 -0.49 11.59 12.93
N ILE A 119 -0.10 10.48 12.33
CA ILE A 119 1.20 9.83 12.59
C ILE A 119 1.82 9.56 11.23
N ASP A 120 2.98 10.15 10.95
CA ASP A 120 3.67 9.96 9.66
C ASP A 120 5.18 10.11 9.84
N PRO A 121 6.01 9.14 9.40
CA PRO A 121 7.45 9.23 9.53
C PRO A 121 8.09 10.23 8.57
N ALA A 122 7.41 10.56 7.46
CA ALA A 122 7.96 11.40 6.41
C ALA A 122 7.92 12.89 6.78
N ARG A 123 9.09 13.50 6.95
CA ARG A 123 9.24 14.88 7.38
C ARG A 123 8.51 15.90 6.50
N GLY A 124 8.58 15.73 5.17
CA GLY A 124 7.93 16.66 4.23
C GLY A 124 6.41 16.70 4.41
N PRO A 125 5.72 15.57 4.24
CA PRO A 125 4.27 15.46 4.47
C PRO A 125 3.85 15.88 5.88
N ALA A 126 4.53 15.45 6.93
CA ALA A 126 4.21 15.83 8.31
C ALA A 126 4.29 17.36 8.54
N ASN A 127 5.29 18.02 7.95
CA ASN A 127 5.38 19.48 7.99
C ASN A 127 4.23 20.16 7.21
N ALA A 128 3.83 19.61 6.07
CA ALA A 128 2.69 20.11 5.30
C ALA A 128 1.39 19.99 6.10
N ALA A 129 1.16 18.85 6.75
CA ALA A 129 0.02 18.64 7.66
C ALA A 129 0.01 19.67 8.80
N ALA A 130 1.16 19.93 9.43
CA ALA A 130 1.28 20.91 10.50
C ALA A 130 0.92 22.33 10.03
N LEU A 131 1.30 22.73 8.80
CA LEU A 131 0.93 24.02 8.20
C LEU A 131 -0.60 24.15 7.98
N MET A 132 -1.29 23.01 7.77
CA MET A 132 -2.76 22.96 7.70
C MET A 132 -3.40 22.88 9.09
N GLY A 133 -2.60 22.93 10.16
CA GLY A 133 -3.06 22.86 11.54
C GLY A 133 -3.50 21.45 11.95
N ILE A 134 -2.97 20.42 11.32
CA ILE A 134 -3.17 19.02 11.70
C ILE A 134 -2.00 18.58 12.60
N PRO A 135 -2.24 18.32 13.90
CA PRO A 135 -1.21 17.78 14.78
C PRO A 135 -0.71 16.45 14.22
N THR A 136 0.61 16.31 14.08
CA THR A 136 1.21 15.09 13.52
C THR A 136 2.44 14.68 14.33
N VAL A 137 2.47 13.44 14.77
CA VAL A 137 3.64 12.80 15.37
C VAL A 137 4.51 12.27 14.21
N GLN A 138 5.75 12.76 14.14
CA GLN A 138 6.70 12.34 13.11
C GLN A 138 7.46 11.11 13.57
N ASP A 139 6.87 9.92 13.42
CA ASP A 139 7.49 8.63 13.78
C ASP A 139 6.81 7.48 13.02
N PHE A 140 7.47 6.33 13.02
CA PHE A 140 6.87 5.07 12.58
C PHE A 140 5.91 4.54 13.65
N PHE A 141 4.68 4.18 13.23
CA PHE A 141 3.72 3.60 14.15
C PHE A 141 4.13 2.18 14.58
N SER A 142 4.11 1.93 15.88
CA SER A 142 4.47 0.68 16.53
C SER A 142 3.69 0.52 17.83
N LEU A 143 3.70 -0.68 18.42
CA LEU A 143 3.14 -0.87 19.77
C LEU A 143 3.84 0.00 20.82
N ALA A 144 5.12 0.29 20.64
CA ALA A 144 5.87 1.16 21.56
C ALA A 144 5.32 2.59 21.52
N LEU A 145 5.18 3.17 20.31
CA LEU A 145 4.60 4.50 20.15
C LEU A 145 3.13 4.53 20.57
N ALA A 146 2.35 3.51 20.23
CA ALA A 146 0.93 3.41 20.60
C ALA A 146 0.66 3.61 22.09
N LYS A 147 1.57 3.14 22.97
CA LYS A 147 1.47 3.30 24.44
C LYS A 147 1.62 4.74 24.92
N GLU A 148 2.15 5.61 24.10
CA GLU A 148 2.33 7.05 24.39
C GLU A 148 1.21 7.91 23.80
N LEU A 149 0.35 7.31 22.96
CA LEU A 149 -0.74 8.00 22.26
C LEU A 149 -2.05 7.93 23.04
N PRO A 150 -2.95 8.91 22.87
CA PRO A 150 -4.32 8.79 23.35
C PRO A 150 -5.07 7.74 22.56
N THR A 151 -6.08 7.11 23.18
CA THR A 151 -6.99 6.21 22.48
C THR A 151 -8.01 6.97 21.64
N ALA A 152 -8.39 6.43 20.47
CA ALA A 152 -9.24 7.08 19.51
C ALA A 152 -10.58 6.35 19.30
N ASP A 153 -11.62 7.15 18.99
CA ASP A 153 -12.93 6.62 18.58
C ASP A 153 -12.86 6.04 17.15
N VAL A 154 -12.04 6.64 16.29
CA VAL A 154 -11.83 6.21 14.91
C VAL A 154 -10.35 6.19 14.58
N ILE A 155 -9.88 5.11 13.96
CA ILE A 155 -8.53 5.01 13.40
C ILE A 155 -8.63 4.73 11.91
N HIS A 156 -7.83 5.42 11.12
CA HIS A 156 -7.64 5.13 9.69
C HIS A 156 -6.24 4.60 9.40
N VAL A 157 -6.17 3.56 8.55
CA VAL A 157 -4.96 2.91 8.08
C VAL A 157 -5.09 2.72 6.57
N ASN A 158 -4.84 3.78 5.79
CA ASN A 158 -5.08 3.78 4.36
C ASN A 158 -3.79 3.54 3.58
N ASN A 159 -3.69 2.39 2.90
CA ASN A 159 -2.54 2.02 2.05
C ASN A 159 -1.19 2.04 2.76
N VAL A 160 -1.15 1.67 4.05
CA VAL A 160 0.09 1.58 4.83
C VAL A 160 0.40 0.16 5.32
N LEU A 161 -0.60 -0.64 5.68
CA LEU A 161 -0.38 -1.98 6.24
C LEU A 161 0.43 -2.90 5.31
N ALA A 162 0.32 -2.69 3.99
CA ALA A 162 1.12 -3.42 3.00
C ALA A 162 2.63 -3.11 3.07
N HIS A 163 3.02 -1.97 3.65
CA HIS A 163 4.41 -1.50 3.75
C HIS A 163 5.09 -1.83 5.08
N VAL A 164 4.33 -2.31 6.07
CA VAL A 164 4.80 -2.47 7.44
C VAL A 164 5.67 -3.73 7.59
N PRO A 165 6.95 -3.64 8.03
CA PRO A 165 7.82 -4.81 8.14
C PRO A 165 7.35 -5.84 9.17
N ASP A 166 6.82 -5.38 10.31
CA ASP A 166 6.20 -6.21 11.35
C ASP A 166 4.71 -5.89 11.51
N PRO A 167 3.85 -6.59 10.76
CA PRO A 167 2.41 -6.36 10.82
C PRO A 167 1.78 -6.78 12.16
N ASN A 168 2.42 -7.68 12.91
CA ASN A 168 1.92 -8.09 14.22
C ASN A 168 2.15 -7.00 15.28
N ASP A 169 3.32 -6.37 15.34
CA ASP A 169 3.58 -5.23 16.22
C ASP A 169 2.66 -4.06 15.88
N PHE A 170 2.51 -3.77 14.57
CA PHE A 170 1.63 -2.71 14.09
C PHE A 170 0.17 -2.92 14.54
N VAL A 171 -0.39 -4.12 14.35
CA VAL A 171 -1.79 -4.42 14.73
C VAL A 171 -1.95 -4.50 16.24
N ALA A 172 -0.94 -4.94 16.99
CA ALA A 172 -0.94 -4.83 18.44
C ALA A 172 -1.02 -3.37 18.91
N GLY A 173 -0.31 -2.45 18.21
CA GLY A 173 -0.42 -1.02 18.42
C GLY A 173 -1.83 -0.49 18.14
N LEU A 174 -2.45 -0.90 17.03
CA LEU A 174 -3.83 -0.53 16.70
C LEU A 174 -4.81 -0.98 17.79
N ALA A 175 -4.68 -2.23 18.25
CA ALA A 175 -5.52 -2.77 19.33
C ALA A 175 -5.35 -1.97 20.64
N HIS A 176 -4.16 -1.44 20.91
CA HIS A 176 -3.92 -0.60 22.08
C HIS A 176 -4.53 0.80 21.94
N THR A 177 -4.44 1.40 20.73
CA THR A 177 -4.86 2.78 20.47
C THR A 177 -6.36 2.91 20.22
N LEU A 178 -7.02 1.84 19.77
CA LEU A 178 -8.46 1.84 19.51
C LEU A 178 -9.25 1.76 20.81
N GLN A 179 -10.23 2.67 21.02
CA GLN A 179 -11.15 2.59 22.16
C GLN A 179 -11.97 1.29 22.13
N PRO A 180 -12.49 0.81 23.28
CA PRO A 180 -13.28 -0.43 23.34
C PRO A 180 -14.49 -0.47 22.39
N ASN A 181 -15.12 0.69 22.12
CA ASN A 181 -16.22 0.86 21.17
C ASN A 181 -15.80 1.62 19.91
N GLY A 182 -14.49 1.76 19.71
CA GLY A 182 -13.92 2.44 18.55
C GLY A 182 -13.95 1.57 17.30
N VAL A 183 -13.79 2.21 16.16
CA VAL A 183 -13.79 1.58 14.84
C VAL A 183 -12.50 1.91 14.10
N CYS A 184 -11.80 0.90 13.59
CA CYS A 184 -10.63 1.07 12.75
C CYS A 184 -10.99 0.72 11.29
N PHE A 185 -10.71 1.62 10.36
CA PHE A 185 -10.85 1.41 8.93
C PHE A 185 -9.47 1.17 8.31
N VAL A 186 -9.32 0.04 7.63
CA VAL A 186 -8.06 -0.33 7.00
C VAL A 186 -8.27 -0.53 5.50
N GLU A 187 -7.53 0.20 4.67
CA GLU A 187 -7.57 0.06 3.22
C GLU A 187 -6.24 -0.53 2.72
N VAL A 188 -6.33 -1.62 1.95
CA VAL A 188 -5.16 -2.33 1.40
C VAL A 188 -5.42 -2.82 -0.03
N PRO A 189 -4.37 -2.98 -0.87
CA PRO A 189 -4.49 -3.69 -2.14
C PRO A 189 -5.00 -5.12 -1.93
N TYR A 190 -5.93 -5.57 -2.78
CA TYR A 190 -6.53 -6.89 -2.67
C TYR A 190 -5.80 -7.92 -3.54
N LEU A 191 -5.36 -9.01 -2.90
CA LEU A 191 -4.67 -10.11 -3.58
C LEU A 191 -5.51 -10.74 -4.70
N GLY A 192 -6.83 -10.89 -4.50
CA GLY A 192 -7.71 -11.48 -5.52
C GLY A 192 -7.75 -10.68 -6.81
N ASP A 193 -7.79 -9.36 -6.73
CA ASP A 193 -7.78 -8.46 -7.90
C ASP A 193 -6.39 -8.44 -8.57
N LEU A 194 -5.31 -8.47 -7.77
CA LEU A 194 -3.95 -8.61 -8.28
C LEU A 194 -3.80 -9.88 -9.14
N LEU A 195 -4.26 -11.03 -8.65
CA LEU A 195 -4.17 -12.30 -9.36
C LEU A 195 -5.05 -12.32 -10.61
N THR A 196 -6.30 -11.87 -10.50
CA THR A 196 -7.26 -11.84 -11.62
C THR A 196 -6.79 -10.91 -12.74
N GLY A 197 -6.35 -9.70 -12.37
CA GLY A 197 -5.89 -8.67 -13.31
C GLY A 197 -4.44 -8.84 -13.75
N VAL A 198 -3.69 -9.76 -13.15
CA VAL A 198 -2.22 -9.91 -13.35
C VAL A 198 -1.51 -8.58 -13.11
N HIS A 199 -1.84 -7.92 -12.01
CA HIS A 199 -1.28 -6.60 -11.68
C HIS A 199 0.16 -6.72 -11.13
N PHE A 200 1.04 -7.40 -11.87
CA PHE A 200 2.44 -7.62 -11.48
C PHE A 200 3.22 -6.31 -11.36
N ASP A 201 2.78 -5.26 -12.02
CA ASP A 201 3.33 -3.91 -11.96
C ASP A 201 3.13 -3.24 -10.60
N THR A 202 2.19 -3.73 -9.77
CA THR A 202 1.99 -3.29 -8.38
C THR A 202 2.93 -4.00 -7.40
N ILE A 203 3.70 -4.99 -7.88
CA ILE A 203 4.67 -5.73 -7.09
C ILE A 203 5.98 -4.96 -7.12
N TYR A 204 6.36 -4.36 -5.99
CA TYR A 204 7.62 -3.65 -5.78
C TYR A 204 8.02 -3.66 -4.30
N HIS A 205 9.25 -3.32 -4.00
CA HIS A 205 9.88 -3.54 -2.70
C HIS A 205 9.20 -2.80 -1.53
N GLU A 206 8.46 -1.72 -1.81
CA GLU A 206 7.68 -1.01 -0.80
C GLU A 206 6.41 -1.79 -0.38
N HIS A 207 5.87 -2.66 -1.23
CA HIS A 207 4.70 -3.49 -0.96
C HIS A 207 5.12 -4.86 -0.42
N LEU A 208 5.32 -4.96 0.88
CA LEU A 208 5.77 -6.21 1.51
C LEU A 208 4.69 -7.29 1.55
N PHE A 209 3.41 -6.88 1.51
CA PHE A 209 2.25 -7.76 1.65
C PHE A 209 1.15 -7.45 0.63
N TYR A 210 0.49 -8.51 0.18
CA TYR A 210 -0.74 -8.49 -0.62
C TYR A 210 -1.78 -9.30 0.13
N HIS A 211 -2.78 -8.59 0.67
CA HIS A 211 -3.71 -9.17 1.62
C HIS A 211 -4.90 -9.83 0.92
N SER A 212 -5.33 -10.95 1.49
CA SER A 212 -6.64 -11.56 1.28
C SER A 212 -7.56 -11.24 2.47
N ILE A 213 -8.85 -11.47 2.36
CA ILE A 213 -9.80 -11.33 3.48
C ILE A 213 -9.38 -12.25 4.63
N LYS A 214 -9.03 -13.51 4.32
CA LYS A 214 -8.56 -14.48 5.32
C LYS A 214 -7.27 -14.02 6.00
N SER A 215 -6.34 -13.42 5.28
CA SER A 215 -5.09 -12.95 5.88
C SER A 215 -5.31 -11.80 6.85
N LEU A 216 -6.22 -10.87 6.52
CA LEU A 216 -6.60 -9.77 7.39
C LEU A 216 -7.34 -10.29 8.63
N ALA A 217 -8.34 -11.14 8.47
CA ALA A 217 -9.05 -11.76 9.60
C ALA A 217 -8.09 -12.52 10.53
N THR A 218 -7.10 -13.24 9.96
CA THR A 218 -6.08 -13.94 10.74
C THR A 218 -5.19 -12.96 11.51
N LEU A 219 -4.70 -11.90 10.84
CA LEU A 219 -3.81 -10.92 11.44
C LEU A 219 -4.49 -10.19 12.60
N PHE A 220 -5.66 -9.60 12.36
CA PHE A 220 -6.40 -8.84 13.36
C PHE A 220 -6.90 -9.74 14.51
N GLY A 221 -7.38 -10.96 14.20
CA GLY A 221 -7.83 -11.93 15.20
C GLY A 221 -6.74 -12.35 16.20
N ARG A 222 -5.46 -12.38 15.79
CA ARG A 222 -4.32 -12.67 16.68
C ARG A 222 -4.13 -11.61 17.77
N HIS A 223 -4.67 -10.41 17.57
CA HIS A 223 -4.55 -9.27 18.50
C HIS A 223 -5.88 -8.89 19.16
N GLY A 224 -6.87 -9.81 19.14
CA GLY A 224 -8.17 -9.60 19.81
C GLY A 224 -9.09 -8.63 19.08
N LEU A 225 -8.85 -8.39 17.79
CA LEU A 225 -9.68 -7.55 16.95
C LEU A 225 -10.45 -8.40 15.94
N ALA A 226 -11.69 -8.02 15.63
CA ALA A 226 -12.53 -8.67 14.62
C ALA A 226 -12.65 -7.81 13.37
N VAL A 227 -12.49 -8.41 12.19
CA VAL A 227 -12.93 -7.80 10.92
C VAL A 227 -14.44 -7.99 10.83
N THR A 228 -15.20 -6.91 10.95
CA THR A 228 -16.67 -6.93 11.03
C THR A 228 -17.34 -6.64 9.70
N ASP A 229 -16.68 -5.92 8.81
CA ASP A 229 -17.19 -5.60 7.47
C ASP A 229 -16.05 -5.56 6.45
N VAL A 230 -16.39 -5.83 5.18
CA VAL A 230 -15.46 -5.81 4.03
C VAL A 230 -16.13 -5.13 2.84
N GLU A 231 -15.57 -4.01 2.43
CA GLU A 231 -15.96 -3.28 1.22
C GLU A 231 -14.94 -3.53 0.11
N ARG A 232 -15.42 -3.98 -1.07
CA ARG A 232 -14.60 -4.14 -2.28
C ARG A 232 -14.55 -2.81 -3.03
N LEU A 233 -13.35 -2.37 -3.39
CA LEU A 233 -13.08 -1.11 -4.11
C LEU A 233 -12.33 -1.41 -5.42
N PRO A 234 -13.01 -1.99 -6.44
CA PRO A 234 -12.34 -2.48 -7.65
C PRO A 234 -11.68 -1.38 -8.47
N ASP A 235 -12.19 -0.16 -8.41
CA ASP A 235 -11.69 0.98 -9.18
C ASP A 235 -10.58 1.77 -8.45
N VAL A 236 -10.18 1.32 -7.26
CA VAL A 236 -9.18 1.99 -6.43
C VAL A 236 -7.85 1.27 -6.55
N LEU A 237 -6.83 1.96 -7.10
CA LEU A 237 -5.45 1.50 -7.21
C LEU A 237 -5.25 0.12 -7.88
N GLY A 238 -6.22 -0.32 -8.70
CA GLY A 238 -6.20 -1.64 -9.35
C GLY A 238 -6.89 -2.73 -8.53
N GLY A 239 -7.71 -2.34 -7.56
CA GLY A 239 -8.48 -3.22 -6.68
C GLY A 239 -7.98 -3.19 -5.24
N SER A 240 -8.84 -2.69 -4.35
CA SER A 240 -8.56 -2.58 -2.92
C SER A 240 -9.68 -3.20 -2.08
N LEU A 241 -9.35 -3.55 -0.85
CA LEU A 241 -10.29 -3.83 0.21
C LEU A 241 -10.25 -2.69 1.21
N ARG A 242 -11.42 -2.27 1.69
CA ARG A 242 -11.55 -1.54 2.95
C ARG A 242 -12.25 -2.44 3.95
N ILE A 243 -11.59 -2.70 5.06
CA ILE A 243 -12.18 -3.48 6.16
C ILE A 243 -12.52 -2.57 7.33
N THR A 244 -13.59 -2.94 8.04
CA THR A 244 -13.95 -2.38 9.34
C THR A 244 -13.48 -3.35 10.42
N VAL A 245 -12.80 -2.81 11.43
CA VAL A 245 -12.19 -3.60 12.51
C VAL A 245 -12.60 -3.03 13.86
N GLU A 246 -12.98 -3.91 14.79
CA GLU A 246 -13.48 -3.56 16.12
C GLU A 246 -12.96 -4.54 17.19
N HIS A 247 -12.92 -4.12 18.48
CA HIS A 247 -12.59 -5.02 19.59
C HIS A 247 -13.66 -6.08 19.84
N SER A 248 -14.92 -5.69 19.70
CA SER A 248 -16.06 -6.57 19.93
C SER A 248 -17.06 -6.41 18.79
N GLY A 249 -17.14 -7.38 17.94
CA GLY A 249 -18.05 -7.37 16.81
C GLY A 249 -18.24 -8.79 16.29
N THR A 250 -19.32 -9.02 15.57
CA THR A 250 -19.49 -10.29 14.88
C THR A 250 -18.56 -10.30 13.67
N PRO A 251 -17.62 -11.26 13.59
CA PRO A 251 -16.75 -11.36 12.42
C PRO A 251 -17.56 -11.47 11.13
N THR A 252 -17.06 -10.81 10.09
CA THR A 252 -17.67 -10.89 8.76
C THR A 252 -17.76 -12.34 8.27
N LYS A 253 -18.78 -12.61 7.46
CA LYS A 253 -18.92 -13.88 6.74
C LYS A 253 -18.34 -13.80 5.33
N GLU A 254 -17.87 -12.62 4.92
CA GLU A 254 -17.19 -12.43 3.64
C GLU A 254 -15.92 -13.28 3.58
N VAL A 255 -15.73 -13.92 2.44
CA VAL A 255 -14.57 -14.77 2.17
C VAL A 255 -13.95 -14.41 0.83
N ASP A 256 -12.70 -14.78 0.67
CA ASP A 256 -12.03 -14.65 -0.63
C ASP A 256 -12.75 -15.53 -1.66
N GLY A 257 -12.79 -15.04 -2.90
CA GLY A 257 -13.00 -15.90 -4.04
C GLY A 257 -11.83 -16.88 -4.24
N GLU A 258 -11.84 -17.61 -5.34
CA GLU A 258 -10.71 -18.48 -5.68
C GLU A 258 -9.42 -17.66 -5.88
N LEU A 259 -8.40 -17.92 -5.08
CA LEU A 259 -7.07 -17.30 -5.19
C LEU A 259 -6.18 -18.20 -6.07
N ASN A 260 -6.44 -18.22 -7.38
CA ASN A 260 -5.68 -19.02 -8.32
C ASN A 260 -4.44 -18.26 -8.82
N PHE A 261 -3.27 -18.75 -8.44
CA PHE A 261 -1.98 -18.19 -8.84
C PHE A 261 -1.13 -19.14 -9.71
N SER A 262 -1.67 -20.30 -10.10
CA SER A 262 -0.93 -21.31 -10.85
C SER A 262 -0.37 -20.82 -12.19
N GLU A 263 -1.03 -19.86 -12.83
CA GLU A 263 -0.60 -19.27 -14.10
C GLU A 263 0.02 -17.87 -13.95
N MET A 264 0.16 -17.37 -12.72
CA MET A 264 0.58 -15.97 -12.48
C MET A 264 1.92 -15.67 -13.15
N GLN A 265 2.93 -16.53 -12.98
CA GLN A 265 4.24 -16.36 -13.62
C GLN A 265 4.11 -16.33 -15.15
N GLN A 266 3.45 -17.32 -15.73
CA GLN A 266 3.31 -17.45 -17.20
C GLN A 266 2.59 -16.24 -17.80
N ARG A 267 1.51 -15.78 -17.16
CA ARG A 267 0.74 -14.61 -17.61
C ARG A 267 1.57 -13.32 -17.49
N THR A 268 2.34 -13.18 -16.41
CA THR A 268 3.27 -12.06 -16.22
C THR A 268 4.33 -12.02 -17.31
N ASP A 269 4.96 -13.16 -17.62
CA ASP A 269 5.94 -13.30 -18.69
C ASP A 269 5.36 -12.94 -20.05
N TYR A 270 4.13 -13.37 -20.31
CA TYR A 270 3.42 -13.05 -21.56
C TYR A 270 3.20 -11.55 -21.72
N TYR A 271 2.74 -10.85 -20.68
CA TYR A 271 2.52 -9.39 -20.74
C TYR A 271 3.85 -8.62 -20.88
N ALA A 272 4.88 -9.02 -20.18
CA ALA A 272 6.22 -8.44 -20.32
C ALA A 272 6.78 -8.61 -21.73
N TRP A 273 6.69 -9.83 -22.29
CA TRP A 273 7.06 -10.11 -23.67
C TRP A 273 6.27 -9.29 -24.69
N LYS A 274 4.95 -9.18 -24.51
CA LYS A 274 4.06 -8.41 -25.38
C LYS A 274 4.42 -6.93 -25.39
N LEU A 275 4.67 -6.34 -24.23
CA LEU A 275 5.11 -4.95 -24.07
C LEU A 275 6.43 -4.72 -24.82
N ARG A 276 7.45 -5.53 -24.50
CA ARG A 276 8.76 -5.45 -25.15
C ARG A 276 8.67 -5.57 -26.66
N SER A 277 7.97 -6.58 -27.16
CA SER A 277 7.82 -6.84 -28.60
C SER A 277 7.14 -5.68 -29.31
N MET A 278 6.10 -5.09 -28.72
CA MET A 278 5.40 -3.93 -29.26
C MET A 278 6.36 -2.72 -29.35
N LEU A 279 7.07 -2.39 -28.28
CA LEU A 279 7.98 -1.26 -28.23
C LEU A 279 9.14 -1.39 -29.23
N LEU A 280 9.75 -2.59 -29.33
CA LEU A 280 10.82 -2.86 -30.29
C LEU A 280 10.35 -2.75 -31.74
N ARG A 281 9.14 -3.23 -32.05
CA ARG A 281 8.52 -3.07 -33.38
C ARG A 281 8.34 -1.59 -33.73
N LEU A 282 7.74 -0.79 -32.85
CA LEU A 282 7.54 0.63 -33.08
C LEU A 282 8.86 1.36 -33.36
N LYS A 283 9.90 1.02 -32.59
CA LYS A 283 11.25 1.54 -32.83
C LYS A 283 11.82 1.15 -34.18
N ALA A 284 11.66 -0.11 -34.58
CA ALA A 284 12.09 -0.61 -35.91
C ALA A 284 11.36 0.06 -37.05
N GLU A 285 10.12 0.46 -36.85
CA GLU A 285 9.29 1.26 -37.81
C GLU A 285 9.69 2.75 -37.82
N GLY A 286 10.71 3.16 -37.07
CA GLY A 286 11.18 4.57 -36.99
C GLY A 286 10.25 5.47 -36.18
N LYS A 287 9.36 4.92 -35.35
CA LYS A 287 8.47 5.70 -34.50
C LYS A 287 9.21 6.22 -33.28
N SER A 288 8.89 7.44 -32.88
CA SER A 288 9.30 8.03 -31.59
C SER A 288 8.27 7.61 -30.53
N VAL A 289 8.71 6.82 -29.55
CA VAL A 289 7.85 6.35 -28.44
C VAL A 289 8.19 7.11 -27.18
N TRP A 290 7.17 7.67 -26.54
CA TRP A 290 7.26 8.39 -25.27
C TRP A 290 6.42 7.67 -24.24
N GLY A 291 6.90 7.65 -22.98
CA GLY A 291 6.11 7.24 -21.83
C GLY A 291 5.44 8.46 -21.18
N PHE A 292 4.32 8.24 -20.52
CA PHE A 292 3.71 9.22 -19.63
C PHE A 292 3.39 8.55 -18.28
N GLY A 293 3.87 9.19 -17.19
CA GLY A 293 3.82 8.67 -15.82
C GLY A 293 5.08 7.89 -15.44
N ALA A 294 6.03 8.54 -14.75
CA ALA A 294 7.18 7.87 -14.11
C ALA A 294 6.78 7.26 -12.76
N ALA A 295 5.65 6.53 -12.75
CA ALA A 295 5.11 5.89 -11.56
C ALA A 295 5.95 4.65 -11.16
N ALA A 296 5.81 4.20 -9.91
CA ALA A 296 6.41 2.97 -9.40
C ALA A 296 6.17 1.78 -10.33
N LYS A 297 4.94 1.62 -10.82
CA LYS A 297 4.54 0.57 -11.78
C LYS A 297 5.35 0.59 -13.07
N THR A 298 5.69 1.78 -13.59
CA THR A 298 6.48 1.95 -14.81
C THR A 298 7.89 1.34 -14.64
N THR A 299 8.51 1.55 -13.47
CA THR A 299 9.82 0.96 -13.15
C THR A 299 9.75 -0.56 -13.21
N VAL A 300 8.76 -1.17 -12.58
CA VAL A 300 8.58 -2.64 -12.59
C VAL A 300 8.36 -3.14 -14.01
N MET A 301 7.39 -2.58 -14.73
CA MET A 301 7.02 -3.03 -16.09
C MET A 301 8.20 -2.97 -17.07
N LEU A 302 8.91 -1.84 -17.11
CA LEU A 302 10.00 -1.66 -18.09
C LEU A 302 11.21 -2.52 -17.77
N ASN A 303 11.56 -2.66 -16.48
CA ASN A 303 12.70 -3.47 -16.06
C ASN A 303 12.39 -4.97 -16.23
N TYR A 304 11.21 -5.43 -15.78
CA TYR A 304 10.84 -6.84 -15.94
C TYR A 304 10.72 -7.24 -17.43
N ALA A 305 10.13 -6.39 -18.26
CA ALA A 305 10.09 -6.59 -19.72
C ALA A 305 11.47 -6.46 -20.38
N ALA A 306 12.52 -6.10 -19.62
CA ALA A 306 13.87 -5.87 -20.12
C ALA A 306 13.89 -4.97 -21.37
N VAL A 307 13.16 -3.86 -21.33
CA VAL A 307 13.09 -2.88 -22.41
C VAL A 307 14.44 -2.20 -22.58
N PRO A 308 15.13 -2.31 -23.73
CA PRO A 308 16.47 -1.74 -23.89
C PRO A 308 16.46 -0.21 -23.80
N ALA A 309 17.56 0.35 -23.29
CA ALA A 309 17.78 1.79 -23.30
C ALA A 309 17.63 2.39 -24.71
N GLY A 310 17.05 3.56 -24.82
CA GLY A 310 16.82 4.28 -26.07
C GLY A 310 15.67 3.70 -26.94
N VAL A 311 14.89 2.74 -26.45
CA VAL A 311 13.62 2.33 -27.09
C VAL A 311 12.57 3.41 -26.84
N LEU A 312 12.44 3.88 -25.61
CA LEU A 312 11.70 5.08 -25.26
C LEU A 312 12.60 6.31 -25.44
N VAL A 313 12.06 7.39 -25.98
CA VAL A 313 12.78 8.67 -26.08
C VAL A 313 12.93 9.27 -24.67
N ALA A 314 11.83 9.30 -23.94
CA ALA A 314 11.77 9.75 -22.55
C ALA A 314 10.46 9.27 -21.90
N VAL A 315 10.35 9.43 -20.58
CA VAL A 315 9.11 9.30 -19.82
C VAL A 315 8.81 10.67 -19.20
N ALA A 316 7.65 11.24 -19.53
CA ALA A 316 7.18 12.48 -18.96
C ALA A 316 6.34 12.20 -17.71
N ASP A 317 6.43 13.08 -16.70
CA ASP A 317 5.60 13.02 -15.48
C ASP A 317 5.17 14.45 -15.13
N ASP A 318 3.96 14.60 -14.60
CA ASP A 318 3.43 15.90 -14.16
C ASP A 318 3.77 16.22 -12.69
N THR A 319 4.40 15.28 -11.98
CA THR A 319 4.89 15.47 -10.62
C THR A 319 6.21 16.24 -10.65
N ILE A 320 6.23 17.45 -10.08
CA ILE A 320 7.40 18.37 -10.09
C ILE A 320 8.64 17.72 -9.46
N ALA A 321 8.47 16.79 -8.52
CA ALA A 321 9.57 16.12 -7.82
C ALA A 321 10.19 14.96 -8.61
N LYS A 322 9.69 14.63 -9.79
CA LYS A 322 10.17 13.60 -10.72
C LYS A 322 10.65 14.21 -12.02
#